data_5062661fddf0c1efdaf7f011df028f7f
#
_entry.id   5062661fddf0c1efdaf7f011df028f7f
#
_cell.length_a   1.000
_cell.length_b   1.000
_cell.length_c   1.000
_cell.angle_alpha   90.00
_cell.angle_beta   90.00
_cell.angle_gamma   90.00
#
_symmetry.space_group_name_H-M   'P 1'
#
loop_
_entity.id
_entity.type
_entity.pdbx_description
1 polymer ?
#
loop_
_entity_poly.entity_id
_entity_poly.type
_entity_poly.pdbx_seq_one_letter_code
_entity_poly.pdbx_strand_id
1 'polypeptide(L)'
;MKRYIKTYFTCGLLLVGLLSACKEEDMTLGEGSVRLNVKVSDEVAVVSRAIDPGIYASMQTRIYSSKGLIRYYDMESPMPDILNLASGQYHVFVIAGDSVPAAFDTPYYTGSADFAVQSGETTSAEVKCTIANTLATVAFSPELANVVTDYKVKIFTTTGELSFTESTVDSVGYYMLNGKDRSLAWSFEGKKTDGKNYTQSGVVENVVKATKYAFTFSYNADNAATGGTFIDVKVNESTVDSTHNVVITQRPQIVGDKFDITQPLYYETNSGKEAAIWVNAATKLKNVKLSCEKFPSLGLSADSIDFLSAPEDIITEFQVKGIGAKHIYQEDKDLSNAKITLSENFVKSLPDGEYIFTIKAVDTNEKENTQVLTIVVSDAIVVTEAPARSGISADRKS
;
A
#
# COMPACT_ATOMS: atom_id res chain seq x y z
N MET A 1 -32.37 -23.57 87.90
CA MET A 1 -32.82 -23.31 86.51
C MET A 1 -33.15 -21.77 86.30
N LYS A 2 -32.19 -20.89 86.55
CA LYS A 2 -32.41 -19.41 86.39
C LYS A 2 -31.13 -18.65 86.00
N ARG A 3 -30.32 -19.26 85.18
CA ARG A 3 -29.05 -18.50 84.76
C ARG A 3 -28.72 -18.50 83.27
N TYR A 4 -29.59 -19.04 82.37
CA TYR A 4 -29.30 -19.07 80.93
C TYR A 4 -30.16 -18.13 80.06
N ILE A 5 -31.07 -17.36 80.60
CA ILE A 5 -32.00 -16.52 79.81
C ILE A 5 -31.44 -15.09 79.63
N LYS A 6 -30.43 -14.65 80.41
CA LYS A 6 -29.87 -13.29 80.29
C LYS A 6 -28.77 -13.12 79.19
N THR A 7 -28.23 -14.20 78.66
CA THR A 7 -27.08 -14.13 77.76
C THR A 7 -27.53 -14.05 76.28
N TYR A 8 -28.74 -14.47 75.95
CA TYR A 8 -29.27 -14.41 74.55
C TYR A 8 -29.94 -13.08 74.18
N PHE A 9 -30.27 -12.26 75.15
CA PHE A 9 -30.90 -10.96 74.89
C PHE A 9 -29.92 -9.85 74.57
N THR A 10 -28.67 -9.97 74.98
CA THR A 10 -27.58 -8.99 74.69
C THR A 10 -26.90 -9.25 73.33
N CYS A 11 -26.96 -10.48 72.81
CA CYS A 11 -26.36 -10.80 71.47
C CYS A 11 -27.28 -10.45 70.33
N GLY A 12 -28.63 -10.42 70.55
CA GLY A 12 -29.63 -10.05 69.53
C GLY A 12 -29.71 -8.55 69.24
N LEU A 13 -29.32 -7.70 70.22
CA LEU A 13 -29.36 -6.24 70.05
C LEU A 13 -28.12 -5.65 69.33
N LEU A 14 -27.01 -6.40 69.29
CA LEU A 14 -25.78 -5.97 68.58
C LEU A 14 -25.77 -6.31 67.11
N LEU A 15 -26.69 -7.18 66.62
CA LEU A 15 -26.77 -7.58 65.22
C LEU A 15 -27.72 -6.72 64.40
N VAL A 16 -28.54 -5.88 64.97
CA VAL A 16 -29.48 -4.99 64.30
C VAL A 16 -28.85 -3.61 64.00
N GLY A 17 -27.67 -3.32 64.61
CA GLY A 17 -26.96 -2.04 64.44
C GLY A 17 -26.03 -1.97 63.21
N LEU A 18 -25.83 -3.10 62.46
CA LEU A 18 -24.89 -3.15 61.33
C LEU A 18 -25.54 -3.12 59.94
N LEU A 19 -26.85 -2.92 59.83
CA LEU A 19 -27.57 -2.87 58.56
C LEU A 19 -28.02 -1.48 58.13
N SER A 20 -27.55 -0.42 58.77
CA SER A 20 -27.97 0.98 58.41
C SER A 20 -26.77 1.87 58.02
N ALA A 21 -25.76 1.29 57.39
CA ALA A 21 -24.62 2.08 56.88
C ALA A 21 -24.28 1.72 55.43
N CYS A 22 -25.23 1.88 54.53
CA CYS A 22 -25.02 2.16 53.15
C CYS A 22 -26.21 3.01 52.65
N LYS A 23 -26.33 4.20 53.14
CA LYS A 23 -26.80 5.29 52.28
C LYS A 23 -25.56 5.56 51.40
N GLU A 24 -25.64 5.21 50.13
CA GLU A 24 -24.93 5.98 49.11
C GLU A 24 -25.38 7.43 49.34
N GLU A 25 -24.56 8.22 50.03
CA GLU A 25 -24.62 9.65 49.85
C GLU A 25 -24.38 9.85 48.35
N ASP A 26 -25.42 10.25 47.63
CA ASP A 26 -25.25 10.97 46.39
C ASP A 26 -24.37 12.18 46.73
N MET A 27 -23.04 11.98 46.63
CA MET A 27 -22.14 13.11 46.64
C MET A 27 -22.52 13.90 45.41
N THR A 28 -23.23 15.01 45.61
CA THR A 28 -23.42 16.03 44.61
C THR A 28 -22.01 16.47 44.24
N LEU A 29 -21.52 15.93 43.11
CA LEU A 29 -20.24 16.31 42.56
C LEU A 29 -20.31 17.82 42.37
N GLY A 30 -19.51 18.58 43.10
CA GLY A 30 -19.41 20.01 42.90
C GLY A 30 -19.06 20.32 41.46
N GLU A 31 -19.45 21.47 40.98
CA GLU A 31 -19.06 21.93 39.64
C GLU A 31 -17.74 22.68 39.68
N GLY A 32 -16.95 22.55 38.61
CA GLY A 32 -15.77 23.34 38.31
C GLY A 32 -15.80 23.84 36.89
N SER A 33 -14.84 24.66 36.54
CA SER A 33 -14.73 25.27 35.22
C SER A 33 -13.54 24.69 34.46
N VAL A 34 -13.63 24.63 33.14
CA VAL A 34 -12.48 24.27 32.28
C VAL A 34 -12.38 25.23 31.10
N ARG A 35 -11.16 25.65 30.81
CA ARG A 35 -10.77 26.36 29.60
C ARG A 35 -10.01 25.38 28.69
N LEU A 36 -10.61 25.04 27.52
CA LEU A 36 -9.98 24.19 26.52
C LEU A 36 -9.28 25.06 25.47
N ASN A 37 -7.97 24.89 25.35
CA ASN A 37 -7.17 25.49 24.29
C ASN A 37 -6.94 24.44 23.18
N VAL A 38 -7.57 24.63 22.02
CA VAL A 38 -7.37 23.76 20.86
C VAL A 38 -6.37 24.41 19.93
N LYS A 39 -5.29 23.70 19.63
CA LYS A 39 -4.27 24.12 18.67
C LYS A 39 -4.24 23.12 17.52
N VAL A 40 -4.33 23.61 16.29
CA VAL A 40 -4.11 22.81 15.08
C VAL A 40 -2.66 23.02 14.64
N SER A 41 -1.94 21.93 14.36
CA SER A 41 -0.53 21.96 13.98
C SER A 41 -0.34 21.26 12.66
N ASP A 42 0.22 21.97 11.68
CA ASP A 42 0.64 21.44 10.37
C ASP A 42 2.06 20.83 10.44
N GLU A 43 2.51 20.36 11.59
CA GLU A 43 3.82 19.72 11.73
C GLU A 43 3.88 18.41 10.92
N VAL A 44 3.80 18.53 9.58
CA VAL A 44 4.32 17.57 8.63
C VAL A 44 5.47 18.25 7.92
N ALA A 45 6.66 17.71 7.99
CA ALA A 45 7.85 18.28 7.36
C ALA A 45 7.55 18.71 5.92
N VAL A 46 7.83 20.01 5.63
CA VAL A 46 7.93 20.58 4.29
C VAL A 46 6.62 21.00 3.56
N VAL A 47 5.48 21.05 4.21
CA VAL A 47 4.39 21.88 3.65
C VAL A 47 4.08 22.97 4.66
N SER A 48 4.87 24.04 4.71
CA SER A 48 4.52 25.26 5.43
C SER A 48 3.45 26.03 4.64
N ARG A 49 2.26 25.46 4.50
CA ARG A 49 1.08 26.22 4.14
C ARG A 49 0.51 26.77 5.44
N ALA A 50 0.15 28.05 5.44
CA ALA A 50 -0.67 28.57 6.51
C ALA A 50 -1.93 27.72 6.63
N ILE A 51 -2.30 27.31 7.84
CA ILE A 51 -3.52 26.55 8.07
C ILE A 51 -4.69 27.38 7.52
N ASP A 52 -5.48 26.76 6.64
CA ASP A 52 -6.68 27.40 6.10
C ASP A 52 -7.61 27.75 7.26
N PRO A 53 -8.01 29.02 7.43
CA PRO A 53 -8.96 29.42 8.45
C PRO A 53 -10.27 28.61 8.40
N GLY A 54 -10.65 28.07 7.24
CA GLY A 54 -11.80 27.17 7.08
C GLY A 54 -11.71 25.88 7.89
N ILE A 55 -10.49 25.43 8.23
CA ILE A 55 -10.29 24.26 9.11
C ILE A 55 -10.90 24.48 10.48
N TYR A 56 -10.76 25.68 11.04
CA TYR A 56 -11.35 26.00 12.33
C TYR A 56 -12.89 26.02 12.28
N ALA A 57 -13.46 26.41 11.14
CA ALA A 57 -14.91 26.39 10.94
C ALA A 57 -15.47 24.97 10.87
N SER A 58 -14.69 23.98 10.43
CA SER A 58 -15.07 22.56 10.39
C SER A 58 -14.84 21.81 11.70
N MET A 59 -14.33 22.50 12.74
CA MET A 59 -13.93 21.86 13.99
C MET A 59 -15.13 21.30 14.76
N GLN A 60 -14.97 20.07 15.23
CA GLN A 60 -15.91 19.40 16.13
C GLN A 60 -15.18 18.98 17.40
N THR A 61 -15.76 19.32 18.54
CA THR A 61 -15.23 18.98 19.87
C THR A 61 -16.20 18.08 20.60
N ARG A 62 -15.73 16.94 21.06
CA ARG A 62 -16.51 15.94 21.82
C ARG A 62 -15.87 15.75 23.17
N ILE A 63 -16.65 15.89 24.25
CA ILE A 63 -16.19 15.69 25.62
C ILE A 63 -16.91 14.48 26.21
N TYR A 64 -16.12 13.55 26.70
CA TYR A 64 -16.57 12.31 27.30
C TYR A 64 -16.26 12.29 28.80
N SER A 65 -17.16 11.70 29.56
CA SER A 65 -16.94 11.25 30.93
C SER A 65 -16.90 9.72 30.97
N SER A 66 -16.72 9.12 32.13
CA SER A 66 -16.87 7.67 32.34
C SER A 66 -18.26 7.13 31.91
N LYS A 67 -19.27 7.99 31.81
CA LYS A 67 -20.64 7.65 31.40
C LYS A 67 -20.88 7.82 29.90
N GLY A 68 -19.88 8.25 29.12
CA GLY A 68 -19.96 8.47 27.67
C GLY A 68 -19.90 9.94 27.26
N LEU A 69 -20.39 10.25 26.06
CA LEU A 69 -20.40 11.62 25.50
C LEU A 69 -21.31 12.53 26.31
N ILE A 70 -20.79 13.65 26.80
CA ILE A 70 -21.53 14.61 27.62
C ILE A 70 -21.67 15.98 26.96
N ARG A 71 -20.77 16.36 26.06
CA ARG A 71 -20.82 17.61 25.31
C ARG A 71 -20.35 17.41 23.89
N TYR A 72 -21.00 18.10 22.97
CA TYR A 72 -20.64 18.17 21.55
C TYR A 72 -20.73 19.62 21.11
N TYR A 73 -19.70 20.08 20.40
CA TYR A 73 -19.62 21.42 19.84
C TYR A 73 -19.16 21.35 18.40
N ASP A 74 -19.70 22.21 17.56
CA ASP A 74 -19.39 22.39 16.15
C ASP A 74 -19.64 23.85 15.72
N MET A 75 -19.70 24.11 14.42
CA MET A 75 -19.95 25.44 13.88
C MET A 75 -21.34 25.99 14.24
N GLU A 76 -22.37 25.13 14.32
CA GLU A 76 -23.75 25.52 14.68
C GLU A 76 -23.90 25.72 16.19
N SER A 77 -23.12 25.00 16.96
CA SER A 77 -23.10 25.05 18.42
C SER A 77 -21.65 25.25 18.90
N PRO A 78 -21.13 26.48 18.83
CA PRO A 78 -19.73 26.76 19.12
C PRO A 78 -19.38 26.54 20.59
N MET A 79 -18.18 26.07 20.84
CA MET A 79 -17.68 25.84 22.18
C MET A 79 -17.50 27.19 22.92
N PRO A 80 -18.03 27.35 24.13
CA PRO A 80 -17.80 28.55 24.92
C PRO A 80 -16.35 28.59 25.46
N ASP A 81 -15.86 29.79 25.76
CA ASP A 81 -14.47 29.98 26.32
C ASP A 81 -14.26 29.25 27.64
N ILE A 82 -15.32 29.10 28.42
CA ILE A 82 -15.32 28.43 29.72
C ILE A 82 -16.49 27.44 29.76
N LEU A 83 -16.17 26.20 30.07
CA LEU A 83 -17.14 25.11 30.24
C LEU A 83 -17.31 24.83 31.73
N ASN A 84 -18.57 24.73 32.19
CA ASN A 84 -18.87 24.25 33.54
C ASN A 84 -19.22 22.76 33.48
N LEU A 85 -18.47 21.96 34.24
CA LEU A 85 -18.63 20.52 34.33
C LEU A 85 -18.62 20.07 35.79
N ALA A 86 -19.26 18.95 36.07
CA ALA A 86 -19.17 18.33 37.38
C ALA A 86 -17.72 17.93 37.67
N SER A 87 -17.29 17.90 38.92
CA SER A 87 -15.96 17.43 39.28
C SER A 87 -15.75 15.97 38.84
N GLY A 88 -14.62 15.66 38.19
CA GLY A 88 -14.36 14.33 37.62
C GLY A 88 -13.28 14.31 36.56
N GLN A 89 -13.07 13.12 35.98
CA GLN A 89 -12.14 12.89 34.88
C GLN A 89 -12.89 12.92 33.55
N TYR A 90 -12.25 13.56 32.55
CA TYR A 90 -12.81 13.76 31.23
C TYR A 90 -11.78 13.48 30.16
N HIS A 91 -12.30 13.04 29.01
CA HIS A 91 -11.55 12.89 27.76
C HIS A 91 -12.15 13.82 26.71
N VAL A 92 -11.34 14.67 26.11
CA VAL A 92 -11.75 15.49 24.97
C VAL A 92 -11.15 14.93 23.68
N PHE A 93 -11.97 14.86 22.64
CA PHE A 93 -11.57 14.50 21.30
C PHE A 93 -12.01 15.59 20.32
N VAL A 94 -11.06 16.08 19.54
CA VAL A 94 -11.27 17.14 18.56
C VAL A 94 -10.93 16.63 17.18
N ILE A 95 -11.78 16.97 16.20
CA ILE A 95 -11.53 16.75 14.78
C ILE A 95 -11.70 18.07 14.04
N ALA A 96 -10.97 18.23 12.93
CA ALA A 96 -11.10 19.35 12.02
C ALA A 96 -10.79 18.91 10.58
N GLY A 97 -11.53 19.44 9.61
CA GLY A 97 -11.51 19.01 8.22
C GLY A 97 -12.44 17.83 7.93
N ASP A 98 -12.48 17.42 6.66
CA ASP A 98 -13.38 16.37 6.18
C ASP A 98 -12.69 15.00 6.22
N SER A 99 -13.36 14.04 6.86
CA SER A 99 -12.90 12.65 6.92
C SER A 99 -13.30 11.91 5.63
N VAL A 100 -12.58 12.16 4.54
CA VAL A 100 -12.76 11.45 3.26
C VAL A 100 -11.64 10.42 3.04
N PRO A 101 -11.91 9.31 2.33
CA PRO A 101 -10.92 8.26 2.12
C PRO A 101 -9.64 8.73 1.45
N ALA A 102 -9.77 9.61 0.42
CA ALA A 102 -8.65 10.28 -0.24
C ALA A 102 -9.14 11.57 -0.91
N ALA A 103 -8.38 12.67 -0.81
CA ALA A 103 -8.64 13.92 -1.49
C ALA A 103 -7.35 14.71 -1.71
N PHE A 104 -7.33 15.55 -2.75
CA PHE A 104 -6.26 16.51 -2.94
C PHE A 104 -6.46 17.71 -2.02
N ASP A 105 -5.36 18.18 -1.44
CA ASP A 105 -5.27 19.42 -0.66
C ASP A 105 -6.34 19.57 0.45
N THR A 106 -6.82 18.43 0.97
CA THR A 106 -7.87 18.35 1.99
C THR A 106 -7.36 17.63 3.24
N PRO A 107 -6.68 18.33 4.15
CA PRO A 107 -6.16 17.75 5.38
C PRO A 107 -7.28 17.46 6.38
N TYR A 108 -7.10 16.38 7.15
CA TYR A 108 -7.94 16.01 8.27
C TYR A 108 -7.11 15.92 9.54
N TYR A 109 -7.52 16.61 10.59
CA TYR A 109 -6.80 16.72 11.85
C TYR A 109 -7.56 16.03 12.96
N THR A 110 -6.83 15.41 13.87
CA THR A 110 -7.37 14.87 15.12
C THR A 110 -6.48 15.20 16.29
N GLY A 111 -7.10 15.41 17.45
CA GLY A 111 -6.40 15.61 18.70
C GLY A 111 -7.22 15.12 19.88
N SER A 112 -6.56 14.74 20.96
CA SER A 112 -7.25 14.37 22.20
C SER A 112 -6.40 14.73 23.42
N ALA A 113 -7.07 14.93 24.54
CA ALA A 113 -6.45 15.15 25.84
C ALA A 113 -7.36 14.63 26.96
N ASP A 114 -6.74 14.19 28.03
CA ASP A 114 -7.42 13.90 29.29
C ASP A 114 -7.25 15.07 30.25
N PHE A 115 -8.29 15.41 31.00
CA PHE A 115 -8.25 16.46 32.00
C PHE A 115 -9.16 16.16 33.20
N ALA A 116 -8.83 16.75 34.32
CA ALA A 116 -9.62 16.64 35.54
C ALA A 116 -10.29 17.99 35.88
N VAL A 117 -11.53 17.96 36.30
CA VAL A 117 -12.27 19.11 36.82
C VAL A 117 -12.38 18.96 38.32
N GLN A 118 -11.96 20.00 39.07
CA GLN A 118 -12.08 20.06 40.53
C GLN A 118 -13.18 21.06 40.91
N SER A 119 -13.92 20.74 41.96
CA SER A 119 -14.98 21.59 42.43
C SER A 119 -14.49 22.99 42.81
N GLY A 120 -15.10 24.02 42.24
CA GLY A 120 -14.79 25.42 42.52
C GLY A 120 -13.53 25.94 41.83
N GLU A 121 -12.81 25.12 41.05
CA GLU A 121 -11.57 25.51 40.38
C GLU A 121 -11.77 25.70 38.88
N THR A 122 -10.89 26.48 38.25
CA THR A 122 -10.80 26.61 36.80
C THR A 122 -9.56 25.86 36.32
N THR A 123 -9.81 24.74 35.59
CA THR A 123 -8.75 23.92 34.97
C THR A 123 -8.46 24.45 33.56
N SER A 124 -7.20 24.45 33.14
CA SER A 124 -6.83 24.65 31.74
C SER A 124 -6.35 23.35 31.12
N ALA A 125 -6.92 22.99 29.95
CA ALA A 125 -6.51 21.85 29.18
C ALA A 125 -6.12 22.27 27.75
N GLU A 126 -5.07 21.68 27.21
CA GLU A 126 -4.62 21.93 25.83
C GLU A 126 -4.83 20.67 24.99
N VAL A 127 -5.43 20.84 23.78
CA VAL A 127 -5.57 19.79 22.78
C VAL A 127 -4.77 20.18 21.55
N LYS A 128 -3.73 19.41 21.25
CA LYS A 128 -2.97 19.56 20.01
C LYS A 128 -3.55 18.63 18.95
N CYS A 129 -4.14 19.21 17.88
CA CYS A 129 -4.62 18.47 16.73
C CYS A 129 -3.52 18.40 15.69
N THR A 130 -3.19 17.20 15.24
CA THR A 130 -2.20 16.91 14.19
C THR A 130 -2.87 16.25 13.00
N ILE A 131 -2.21 16.25 11.83
CA ILE A 131 -2.72 15.59 10.62
C ILE A 131 -2.93 14.10 10.90
N ALA A 132 -4.13 13.61 10.62
CA ALA A 132 -4.50 12.20 10.77
C ALA A 132 -4.38 11.41 9.46
N ASN A 133 -4.15 12.11 8.33
CA ASN A 133 -3.87 11.50 7.04
C ASN A 133 -2.41 11.02 6.94
N THR A 134 -2.18 10.12 5.98
CA THR A 134 -0.89 9.96 5.31
C THR A 134 -0.90 10.79 4.04
N LEU A 135 0.25 11.35 3.64
CA LEU A 135 0.33 12.27 2.50
C LEU A 135 1.17 11.65 1.38
N ALA A 136 0.77 11.92 0.14
CA ALA A 136 1.58 11.57 -1.03
C ALA A 136 1.72 12.76 -1.98
N THR A 137 2.91 12.89 -2.57
CA THR A 137 3.19 13.79 -3.70
C THR A 137 3.83 12.99 -4.82
N VAL A 138 3.65 13.42 -6.06
CA VAL A 138 4.22 12.78 -7.24
C VAL A 138 5.03 13.79 -8.03
N ALA A 139 6.21 13.37 -8.49
CA ALA A 139 7.02 14.10 -9.43
C ALA A 139 7.41 13.19 -10.60
N PHE A 140 7.47 13.75 -11.80
CA PHE A 140 7.93 13.07 -13.00
C PHE A 140 9.24 13.70 -13.48
N SER A 141 10.24 12.86 -13.81
CA SER A 141 11.46 13.40 -14.40
C SER A 141 11.21 13.88 -15.85
N PRO A 142 11.87 14.93 -16.29
CA PRO A 142 11.68 15.45 -17.65
C PRO A 142 11.97 14.43 -18.76
N GLU A 143 12.89 13.49 -18.52
CA GLU A 143 13.29 12.45 -19.47
C GLU A 143 12.18 11.42 -19.70
N LEU A 144 11.23 11.31 -18.78
CA LEU A 144 10.12 10.36 -18.88
C LEU A 144 9.26 10.63 -20.12
N ALA A 145 9.01 11.91 -20.44
CA ALA A 145 8.22 12.33 -21.60
C ALA A 145 8.83 11.92 -22.95
N ASN A 146 10.14 11.59 -22.98
CA ASN A 146 10.78 11.13 -24.21
C ASN A 146 10.47 9.66 -24.55
N VAL A 147 9.95 8.90 -23.58
CA VAL A 147 9.77 7.43 -23.72
C VAL A 147 8.33 6.98 -23.48
N VAL A 148 7.56 7.76 -22.72
CA VAL A 148 6.16 7.46 -22.41
C VAL A 148 5.32 8.73 -22.58
N THR A 149 4.17 8.61 -23.22
CA THR A 149 3.17 9.66 -23.36
C THR A 149 1.88 9.29 -22.65
N ASP A 150 0.99 10.25 -22.47
CA ASP A 150 -0.34 10.04 -21.85
C ASP A 150 -0.24 9.29 -20.51
N TYR A 151 0.75 9.64 -19.68
CA TYR A 151 0.98 8.92 -18.43
C TYR A 151 0.27 9.56 -17.25
N LYS A 152 -0.08 8.71 -16.31
CA LYS A 152 -0.65 9.04 -15.01
C LYS A 152 -0.20 8.05 -13.96
N VAL A 153 -0.18 8.50 -12.72
CA VAL A 153 0.05 7.65 -11.54
C VAL A 153 -1.20 7.66 -10.67
N LYS A 154 -1.72 6.51 -10.35
CA LYS A 154 -2.70 6.33 -9.31
C LYS A 154 -2.00 5.95 -8.02
N ILE A 155 -2.29 6.64 -6.94
CA ILE A 155 -1.89 6.25 -5.58
C ILE A 155 -3.17 5.94 -4.81
N PHE A 156 -3.18 4.81 -4.11
CA PHE A 156 -4.39 4.33 -3.47
C PHE A 156 -4.12 3.53 -2.19
N THR A 157 -5.11 3.56 -1.31
CA THR A 157 -5.27 2.67 -0.15
C THR A 157 -6.39 1.69 -0.45
N THR A 158 -6.78 0.84 0.51
CA THR A 158 -7.96 -0.03 0.35
C THR A 158 -9.28 0.73 0.20
N THR A 159 -9.33 2.00 0.57
CA THR A 159 -10.57 2.79 0.64
C THR A 159 -10.60 4.02 -0.26
N GLY A 160 -9.43 4.55 -0.66
CA GLY A 160 -9.35 5.80 -1.41
C GLY A 160 -8.27 5.78 -2.50
N GLU A 161 -8.54 6.44 -3.62
CA GLU A 161 -7.66 6.53 -4.79
C GLU A 161 -7.56 7.98 -5.26
N LEU A 162 -6.34 8.42 -5.64
CA LEU A 162 -6.11 9.68 -6.34
C LEU A 162 -5.24 9.45 -7.57
N SER A 163 -5.56 10.17 -8.66
CA SER A 163 -4.80 10.11 -9.91
C SER A 163 -3.95 11.37 -10.08
N PHE A 164 -2.64 11.18 -10.15
CA PHE A 164 -1.67 12.24 -10.42
C PHE A 164 -1.34 12.25 -11.91
N THR A 165 -1.46 13.43 -12.50
CA THR A 165 -1.15 13.74 -13.90
C THR A 165 -0.25 14.97 -13.93
N GLU A 166 0.21 15.40 -15.10
CA GLU A 166 0.96 16.66 -15.24
C GLU A 166 0.22 17.88 -14.63
N SER A 167 -1.12 17.87 -14.65
CA SER A 167 -1.92 18.96 -14.09
C SER A 167 -2.11 18.91 -12.58
N THR A 168 -1.78 17.79 -11.93
CA THR A 168 -1.97 17.57 -10.47
C THR A 168 -0.68 17.25 -9.73
N VAL A 169 0.50 17.32 -10.38
CA VAL A 169 1.80 17.03 -9.75
C VAL A 169 2.13 17.97 -8.57
N ASP A 170 1.61 19.19 -8.59
CA ASP A 170 1.82 20.18 -7.52
C ASP A 170 0.85 20.00 -6.34
N SER A 171 -0.14 19.11 -6.47
CA SER A 171 -1.10 18.83 -5.40
C SER A 171 -0.57 17.80 -4.41
N VAL A 172 -1.04 17.90 -3.18
CA VAL A 172 -0.77 16.92 -2.13
C VAL A 172 -1.99 16.01 -1.98
N GLY A 173 -1.80 14.70 -2.16
CA GLY A 173 -2.82 13.71 -1.86
C GLY A 173 -2.84 13.38 -0.37
N TYR A 174 -4.02 13.49 0.26
CA TYR A 174 -4.27 13.11 1.64
C TYR A 174 -5.08 11.82 1.67
N TYR A 175 -4.59 10.81 2.40
CA TYR A 175 -5.18 9.47 2.44
C TYR A 175 -5.50 9.08 3.88
N MET A 176 -6.69 8.55 4.10
CA MET A 176 -7.05 7.94 5.37
C MET A 176 -6.58 6.49 5.41
N LEU A 177 -5.83 6.14 6.44
CA LEU A 177 -5.44 4.75 6.69
C LEU A 177 -6.55 4.05 7.47
N ASN A 178 -7.01 2.91 6.97
CA ASN A 178 -8.08 2.13 7.58
C ASN A 178 -7.53 0.95 8.38
N GLY A 179 -7.70 1.01 9.69
CA GLY A 179 -7.44 -0.10 10.59
C GLY A 179 -6.01 -0.64 10.52
N LYS A 180 -5.88 -1.89 10.05
CA LYS A 180 -4.61 -2.61 9.93
C LYS A 180 -3.91 -2.38 8.59
N ASP A 181 -4.62 -1.82 7.61
CA ASP A 181 -4.05 -1.52 6.32
C ASP A 181 -3.19 -0.26 6.42
N ARG A 182 -1.88 -0.45 6.32
CA ARG A 182 -0.87 0.59 6.38
C ARG A 182 -0.03 0.56 5.11
N SER A 183 -0.69 0.62 3.97
CA SER A 183 -0.01 0.61 2.67
C SER A 183 -0.49 1.74 1.78
N LEU A 184 0.43 2.29 0.98
CA LEU A 184 0.15 3.10 -0.19
C LEU A 184 0.57 2.30 -1.41
N ALA A 185 -0.40 1.80 -2.15
CA ALA A 185 -0.16 1.19 -3.43
C ALA A 185 -0.14 2.27 -4.53
N TRP A 186 0.63 2.02 -5.59
CA TRP A 186 0.67 2.90 -6.74
C TRP A 186 0.63 2.10 -8.05
N SER A 187 0.08 2.70 -9.09
CA SER A 187 0.06 2.19 -10.45
C SER A 187 0.39 3.31 -11.42
N PHE A 188 1.45 3.13 -12.19
CA PHE A 188 1.80 3.97 -13.32
C PHE A 188 1.18 3.39 -14.59
N GLU A 189 0.51 4.20 -15.37
CA GLU A 189 -0.04 3.86 -16.67
C GLU A 189 0.41 4.90 -17.71
N GLY A 190 0.76 4.47 -18.92
CA GLY A 190 1.14 5.36 -20.02
C GLY A 190 1.26 4.62 -21.34
N LYS A 191 1.58 5.35 -22.41
CA LYS A 191 1.85 4.79 -23.73
C LYS A 191 3.31 4.95 -24.09
N LYS A 192 3.96 3.88 -24.52
CA LYS A 192 5.30 3.93 -25.09
C LYS A 192 5.30 4.67 -26.42
N THR A 193 6.46 5.15 -26.84
CA THR A 193 6.65 5.77 -28.16
C THR A 193 6.28 4.86 -29.34
N ASP A 194 6.26 3.53 -29.15
CA ASP A 194 5.79 2.55 -30.12
C ASP A 194 4.26 2.36 -30.12
N GLY A 195 3.53 3.15 -29.32
CA GLY A 195 2.07 3.13 -29.18
C GLY A 195 1.51 2.05 -28.25
N LYS A 196 2.35 1.18 -27.67
CA LYS A 196 1.90 0.14 -26.74
C LYS A 196 1.63 0.72 -25.36
N ASN A 197 0.62 0.18 -24.69
CA ASN A 197 0.37 0.50 -23.30
C ASN A 197 1.50 -0.01 -22.41
N TYR A 198 1.84 0.79 -21.41
CA TYR A 198 2.79 0.46 -20.37
C TYR A 198 2.13 0.60 -19.01
N THR A 199 2.32 -0.37 -18.15
CA THR A 199 1.84 -0.33 -16.76
C THR A 199 2.93 -0.86 -15.83
N GLN A 200 3.06 -0.22 -14.68
CA GLN A 200 3.96 -0.64 -13.61
C GLN A 200 3.30 -0.32 -12.27
N SER A 201 3.44 -1.17 -11.29
CA SER A 201 2.83 -0.96 -9.98
C SER A 201 3.75 -1.38 -8.85
N GLY A 202 3.48 -0.86 -7.66
CA GLY A 202 4.20 -1.24 -6.45
C GLY A 202 3.45 -0.80 -5.20
N VAL A 203 4.03 -1.09 -4.04
CA VAL A 203 3.44 -0.81 -2.74
C VAL A 203 4.50 -0.27 -1.80
N VAL A 204 4.18 0.80 -1.08
CA VAL A 204 4.89 1.25 0.11
C VAL A 204 4.17 0.67 1.32
N GLU A 205 4.84 -0.19 2.05
CA GLU A 205 4.28 -0.85 3.24
C GLU A 205 4.64 -0.08 4.52
N ASN A 206 3.88 -0.32 5.58
CA ASN A 206 4.09 0.27 6.91
C ASN A 206 4.02 1.81 6.94
N VAL A 207 3.21 2.38 6.06
CA VAL A 207 2.99 3.84 6.05
C VAL A 207 2.36 4.30 7.36
N VAL A 208 2.72 5.51 7.78
CA VAL A 208 2.26 6.10 9.03
C VAL A 208 1.53 7.43 8.79
N LYS A 209 0.68 7.80 9.73
CA LYS A 209 -0.01 9.10 9.74
C LYS A 209 0.99 10.24 9.87
N ALA A 210 0.58 11.43 9.49
CA ALA A 210 1.37 12.66 9.53
C ALA A 210 2.75 12.54 8.84
N THR A 211 2.83 11.68 7.83
CA THR A 211 4.04 11.42 7.07
C THR A 211 3.78 11.65 5.59
N LYS A 212 4.69 12.33 4.91
CA LYS A 212 4.65 12.57 3.48
C LYS A 212 5.55 11.58 2.74
N TYR A 213 4.98 10.90 1.77
CA TYR A 213 5.66 10.00 0.83
C TYR A 213 5.77 10.70 -0.51
N ALA A 214 6.99 11.11 -0.88
CA ALA A 214 7.26 11.79 -2.14
C ALA A 214 7.71 10.76 -3.19
N PHE A 215 6.86 10.47 -4.15
CA PHE A 215 7.10 9.56 -5.25
C PHE A 215 7.75 10.31 -6.41
N THR A 216 8.89 9.84 -6.89
CA THR A 216 9.55 10.36 -8.09
C THR A 216 9.62 9.25 -9.13
N PHE A 217 9.02 9.49 -10.29
CA PHE A 217 9.03 8.59 -11.44
C PHE A 217 10.04 9.11 -12.46
N SER A 218 11.05 8.31 -12.76
CA SER A 218 12.13 8.66 -13.68
C SER A 218 12.39 7.55 -14.69
N TYR A 219 12.86 7.93 -15.88
CA TYR A 219 13.30 6.99 -16.88
C TYR A 219 14.69 6.45 -16.55
N ASN A 220 14.87 5.13 -16.63
CA ASN A 220 16.14 4.48 -16.49
C ASN A 220 16.63 3.98 -17.86
N ALA A 221 17.58 4.71 -18.45
CA ALA A 221 18.11 4.43 -19.78
C ALA A 221 18.89 3.09 -19.83
N ASP A 222 19.54 2.69 -18.73
CA ASP A 222 20.34 1.46 -18.67
C ASP A 222 19.43 0.22 -18.72
N ASN A 223 18.27 0.28 -18.10
CA ASN A 223 17.27 -0.78 -18.20
C ASN A 223 16.56 -0.80 -19.56
N ALA A 224 16.46 0.32 -20.25
CA ALA A 224 15.89 0.41 -21.60
C ALA A 224 16.78 -0.27 -22.65
N ALA A 225 18.09 -0.21 -22.52
CA ALA A 225 19.05 -0.86 -23.44
C ALA A 225 18.90 -2.39 -23.45
N THR A 226 18.28 -2.97 -22.43
CA THR A 226 18.04 -4.41 -22.28
C THR A 226 16.68 -4.89 -22.76
N GLY A 227 15.91 -4.05 -23.49
CA GLY A 227 14.63 -4.42 -24.11
C GLY A 227 13.41 -4.16 -23.25
N GLY A 228 13.56 -3.65 -22.02
CA GLY A 228 12.49 -3.23 -21.14
C GLY A 228 12.45 -1.69 -21.02
N THR A 229 11.30 -1.08 -21.12
CA THR A 229 11.14 0.32 -20.71
C THR A 229 10.93 0.31 -19.21
N PHE A 230 11.93 0.69 -18.44
CA PHE A 230 11.81 0.70 -16.99
C PHE A 230 11.71 2.12 -16.50
N ILE A 231 10.73 2.32 -15.65
CA ILE A 231 10.58 3.53 -14.87
C ILE A 231 11.12 3.22 -13.49
N ASP A 232 12.16 3.93 -13.10
CA ASP A 232 12.62 3.94 -11.72
C ASP A 232 11.63 4.75 -10.89
N VAL A 233 11.26 4.19 -9.75
CA VAL A 233 10.40 4.87 -8.79
C VAL A 233 11.16 4.99 -7.48
N LYS A 234 11.39 6.23 -7.04
CA LYS A 234 11.97 6.53 -5.73
C LYS A 234 10.86 7.10 -4.86
N VAL A 235 10.81 6.66 -3.60
CA VAL A 235 9.93 7.25 -2.59
C VAL A 235 10.79 7.74 -1.43
N ASN A 236 10.65 9.02 -1.12
CA ASN A 236 11.26 9.63 0.05
C ASN A 236 10.18 9.83 1.10
N GLU A 237 10.42 9.32 2.30
CA GLU A 237 9.60 9.55 3.47
C GLU A 237 10.10 10.78 4.20
N SER A 238 9.19 11.68 4.55
CA SER A 238 9.50 12.88 5.34
C SER A 238 8.55 12.95 6.52
N THR A 239 9.12 12.89 7.73
CA THR A 239 8.44 13.23 8.98
C THR A 239 8.92 14.60 9.46
N VAL A 240 8.31 15.12 10.52
CA VAL A 240 8.69 16.42 11.11
C VAL A 240 10.19 16.52 11.41
N ASP A 241 10.84 15.42 11.76
CA ASP A 241 12.22 15.41 12.27
C ASP A 241 13.26 14.79 11.34
N SER A 242 12.86 14.10 10.25
CA SER A 242 13.82 13.41 9.38
C SER A 242 13.28 13.08 7.99
N THR A 243 14.19 13.07 7.00
CA THR A 243 13.92 12.54 5.67
C THR A 243 14.62 11.19 5.54
N HIS A 244 13.86 10.14 5.32
CA HIS A 244 14.38 8.79 5.08
C HIS A 244 14.06 8.35 3.66
N ASN A 245 15.02 7.66 3.04
CA ASN A 245 14.74 6.97 1.79
C ASN A 245 13.96 5.69 2.10
N VAL A 246 12.74 5.61 1.63
CA VAL A 246 11.95 4.39 1.73
C VAL A 246 12.39 3.46 0.59
N VAL A 247 12.85 2.30 0.94
CA VAL A 247 13.12 1.25 -0.05
C VAL A 247 11.80 0.79 -0.62
N ILE A 248 11.55 1.10 -1.90
CA ILE A 248 10.37 0.61 -2.59
C ILE A 248 10.56 -0.88 -2.82
N THR A 249 9.70 -1.67 -2.25
CA THR A 249 9.65 -3.09 -2.51
C THR A 249 8.80 -3.35 -3.76
N GLN A 250 9.34 -3.06 -4.93
CA GLN A 250 8.77 -3.55 -6.18
C GLN A 250 8.99 -5.06 -6.25
N ARG A 251 7.94 -5.80 -6.62
CA ARG A 251 8.12 -7.20 -6.99
C ARG A 251 8.94 -7.29 -8.27
N PRO A 252 9.78 -8.31 -8.43
CA PRO A 252 10.46 -8.54 -9.69
C PRO A 252 9.46 -8.56 -10.86
N GLN A 253 9.80 -7.91 -11.96
CA GLN A 253 9.00 -7.96 -13.18
C GLN A 253 9.50 -9.09 -14.07
N ILE A 254 8.59 -9.85 -14.66
CA ILE A 254 8.88 -10.94 -15.58
C ILE A 254 8.13 -10.67 -16.87
N VAL A 255 8.86 -10.43 -17.97
CA VAL A 255 8.28 -10.02 -19.26
C VAL A 255 8.93 -10.75 -20.42
N GLY A 256 8.17 -11.03 -21.47
CA GLY A 256 8.72 -11.60 -22.71
C GLY A 256 9.51 -10.57 -23.52
N ASP A 257 10.62 -10.98 -24.12
CA ASP A 257 11.39 -10.16 -25.06
C ASP A 257 10.69 -10.17 -26.44
N LYS A 258 10.02 -9.06 -26.77
CA LYS A 258 9.25 -8.86 -28.02
C LYS A 258 7.99 -9.70 -28.17
N PHE A 259 7.47 -10.31 -27.11
CA PHE A 259 6.18 -10.98 -27.09
C PHE A 259 5.48 -10.75 -25.75
N ASP A 260 4.15 -10.93 -25.76
CA ASP A 260 3.35 -10.90 -24.54
C ASP A 260 3.41 -12.26 -23.85
N ILE A 261 4.09 -12.34 -22.70
CA ILE A 261 4.29 -13.58 -21.95
C ILE A 261 2.97 -14.18 -21.42
N THR A 262 1.89 -13.39 -21.36
CA THR A 262 0.57 -13.85 -20.91
C THR A 262 -0.21 -14.58 -22.02
N GLN A 263 0.27 -14.51 -23.27
CA GLN A 263 -0.33 -15.17 -24.41
C GLN A 263 0.50 -16.38 -24.81
N PRO A 264 -0.14 -17.50 -25.15
CA PRO A 264 0.57 -18.68 -25.66
C PRO A 264 1.32 -18.39 -26.96
N LEU A 265 2.52 -18.93 -27.08
CA LEU A 265 3.29 -18.97 -28.34
C LEU A 265 2.92 -20.26 -29.08
N TYR A 266 2.49 -20.14 -30.32
CA TYR A 266 2.11 -21.28 -31.18
C TYR A 266 3.17 -21.51 -32.24
N TYR A 267 3.64 -22.73 -32.35
CA TYR A 267 4.61 -23.16 -33.37
C TYR A 267 4.18 -24.44 -34.05
N GLU A 268 4.48 -24.54 -35.35
CA GLU A 268 4.45 -25.82 -36.02
C GLU A 268 5.61 -26.70 -35.57
N THR A 269 5.46 -28.00 -35.65
CA THR A 269 6.53 -28.96 -35.33
C THR A 269 7.80 -28.61 -36.08
N ASN A 270 8.96 -28.55 -35.38
CA ASN A 270 10.27 -28.14 -35.87
C ASN A 270 10.37 -26.67 -36.36
N SER A 271 9.43 -25.77 -36.05
CA SER A 271 9.44 -24.39 -36.56
C SER A 271 9.65 -23.31 -35.51
N GLY A 272 9.84 -23.67 -34.25
CA GLY A 272 9.93 -22.73 -33.15
C GLY A 272 11.02 -21.66 -33.27
N LYS A 273 10.84 -20.54 -32.58
CA LYS A 273 11.80 -19.44 -32.48
C LYS A 273 12.32 -19.31 -31.03
N GLU A 274 13.43 -18.63 -30.87
CA GLU A 274 13.94 -18.27 -29.53
C GLU A 274 12.85 -17.55 -28.74
N ALA A 275 12.64 -17.98 -27.49
CA ALA A 275 11.83 -17.28 -26.52
C ALA A 275 12.74 -16.79 -25.38
N ALA A 276 12.87 -15.49 -25.29
CA ALA A 276 13.67 -14.84 -24.24
C ALA A 276 12.76 -14.10 -23.25
N ILE A 277 13.05 -14.25 -21.97
CA ILE A 277 12.25 -13.69 -20.86
C ILE A 277 13.17 -12.83 -20.01
N TRP A 278 12.78 -11.60 -19.80
CA TRP A 278 13.44 -10.68 -18.90
C TRP A 278 12.89 -10.79 -17.49
N VAL A 279 13.78 -10.89 -16.51
CA VAL A 279 13.50 -10.80 -15.09
C VAL A 279 14.21 -9.58 -14.54
N ASN A 280 13.47 -8.62 -14.01
CA ASN A 280 14.01 -7.36 -13.53
C ASN A 280 13.50 -7.08 -12.11
N ALA A 281 14.41 -6.76 -11.21
CA ALA A 281 14.10 -6.43 -9.82
C ALA A 281 14.62 -5.03 -9.46
N ALA A 282 13.96 -4.36 -8.53
CA ALA A 282 14.43 -3.09 -7.99
C ALA A 282 15.67 -3.25 -7.08
N THR A 283 15.90 -4.48 -6.59
CA THR A 283 17.06 -4.87 -5.79
C THR A 283 17.70 -6.11 -6.40
N LYS A 284 18.74 -6.65 -5.75
CA LYS A 284 19.38 -7.89 -6.23
C LYS A 284 18.40 -9.04 -6.31
N LEU A 285 18.48 -9.81 -7.38
CA LEU A 285 17.79 -11.09 -7.49
C LEU A 285 18.44 -12.11 -6.55
N LYS A 286 17.65 -12.76 -5.73
CA LYS A 286 18.04 -13.84 -4.83
C LYS A 286 17.78 -15.21 -5.44
N ASN A 287 16.74 -15.31 -6.28
CA ASN A 287 16.31 -16.54 -6.90
C ASN A 287 15.68 -16.24 -8.26
N VAL A 288 16.06 -17.01 -9.28
CA VAL A 288 15.48 -16.96 -10.63
C VAL A 288 15.25 -18.40 -11.06
N LYS A 289 14.04 -18.89 -10.81
CA LYS A 289 13.68 -20.29 -11.07
C LYS A 289 12.84 -20.42 -12.32
N LEU A 290 13.22 -21.36 -13.19
CA LEU A 290 12.42 -21.84 -14.31
C LEU A 290 11.99 -23.27 -14.02
N SER A 291 10.73 -23.61 -14.20
CA SER A 291 10.21 -24.97 -14.04
C SER A 291 9.27 -25.35 -15.19
N CYS A 292 9.32 -26.64 -15.54
CA CYS A 292 8.40 -27.26 -16.49
C CYS A 292 8.29 -28.75 -16.15
N GLU A 293 7.09 -29.24 -15.89
CA GLU A 293 6.86 -30.66 -15.55
C GLU A 293 7.36 -31.61 -16.63
N LYS A 294 7.47 -31.14 -17.88
CA LYS A 294 7.94 -31.95 -19.02
C LYS A 294 9.46 -31.98 -19.20
N PHE A 295 10.24 -31.24 -18.41
CA PHE A 295 11.70 -31.24 -18.51
C PHE A 295 12.32 -32.65 -18.44
N PRO A 296 11.93 -33.54 -17.52
CA PRO A 296 12.47 -34.90 -17.50
C PRO A 296 12.18 -35.70 -18.79
N SER A 297 11.01 -35.53 -19.39
CA SER A 297 10.66 -36.19 -20.66
C SER A 297 11.45 -35.62 -21.86
N LEU A 298 12.00 -34.41 -21.73
CA LEU A 298 12.89 -33.76 -22.70
C LEU A 298 14.38 -34.11 -22.47
N GLY A 299 14.65 -34.99 -21.50
CA GLY A 299 16.00 -35.49 -21.19
C GLY A 299 16.80 -34.56 -20.30
N LEU A 300 16.14 -33.82 -19.41
CA LEU A 300 16.77 -33.07 -18.33
C LEU A 300 16.62 -33.84 -17.00
N SER A 301 17.60 -33.72 -16.13
CA SER A 301 17.65 -34.46 -14.86
C SER A 301 16.66 -33.93 -13.80
N ALA A 302 16.18 -32.69 -13.96
CA ALA A 302 15.28 -32.02 -13.03
C ALA A 302 14.09 -31.35 -13.76
N ASP A 303 12.98 -31.20 -13.04
CA ASP A 303 11.79 -30.47 -13.51
C ASP A 303 11.91 -28.94 -13.37
N SER A 304 12.99 -28.47 -12.75
CA SER A 304 13.23 -27.06 -12.50
C SER A 304 14.70 -26.74 -12.28
N ILE A 305 15.06 -25.49 -12.56
CA ILE A 305 16.40 -24.93 -12.29
C ILE A 305 16.28 -23.55 -11.68
N ASP A 306 17.08 -23.29 -10.64
CA ASP A 306 17.34 -21.93 -10.17
C ASP A 306 18.70 -21.47 -10.70
N PHE A 307 18.69 -20.55 -11.65
CA PHE A 307 19.90 -20.10 -12.33
C PHE A 307 20.91 -19.36 -11.44
N LEU A 308 20.52 -18.95 -10.23
CA LEU A 308 21.41 -18.25 -9.30
C LEU A 308 22.05 -19.18 -8.26
N SER A 309 21.46 -20.35 -8.02
CA SER A 309 21.93 -21.25 -6.95
C SER A 309 22.08 -22.72 -7.36
N ALA A 310 21.70 -23.08 -8.57
CA ALA A 310 21.85 -24.46 -9.04
C ALA A 310 23.33 -24.85 -9.15
N PRO A 311 23.67 -26.13 -8.91
CA PRO A 311 25.01 -26.67 -9.18
C PRO A 311 25.45 -26.48 -10.64
N GLU A 312 26.76 -26.32 -10.88
CA GLU A 312 27.30 -26.00 -12.22
C GLU A 312 27.00 -27.08 -13.24
N ASP A 313 27.02 -28.35 -12.84
CA ASP A 313 26.67 -29.50 -13.68
C ASP A 313 25.21 -29.41 -14.18
N ILE A 314 24.26 -29.02 -13.32
CA ILE A 314 22.87 -28.81 -13.70
C ILE A 314 22.74 -27.62 -14.62
N ILE A 315 23.38 -26.48 -14.32
CA ILE A 315 23.40 -25.32 -15.21
C ILE A 315 23.92 -25.70 -16.59
N THR A 316 25.00 -26.45 -16.66
CA THR A 316 25.62 -26.91 -17.90
C THR A 316 24.69 -27.84 -18.69
N GLU A 317 24.02 -28.77 -18.00
CA GLU A 317 23.01 -29.65 -18.61
C GLU A 317 21.88 -28.86 -19.31
N PHE A 318 21.33 -27.89 -18.62
CA PHE A 318 20.29 -27.03 -19.19
C PHE A 318 20.79 -26.18 -20.34
N GLN A 319 22.03 -25.64 -20.24
CA GLN A 319 22.65 -24.85 -21.32
C GLN A 319 22.89 -25.69 -22.57
N VAL A 320 23.35 -26.93 -22.42
CA VAL A 320 23.57 -27.88 -23.55
C VAL A 320 22.24 -28.15 -24.26
N LYS A 321 21.13 -28.21 -23.52
CA LYS A 321 19.80 -28.35 -24.10
C LYS A 321 19.28 -27.03 -24.73
N GLY A 322 19.97 -25.91 -24.55
CA GLY A 322 19.57 -24.62 -25.10
C GLY A 322 18.68 -23.80 -24.16
N ILE A 323 18.69 -24.12 -22.87
CA ILE A 323 18.03 -23.36 -21.84
C ILE A 323 19.08 -22.70 -20.96
N GLY A 324 19.11 -21.37 -20.91
CA GLY A 324 20.10 -20.65 -20.12
C GLY A 324 19.62 -19.34 -19.57
N ALA A 325 20.39 -18.79 -18.63
CA ALA A 325 20.20 -17.42 -18.18
C ALA A 325 21.53 -16.66 -18.26
N LYS A 326 21.42 -15.39 -18.62
CA LYS A 326 22.56 -14.45 -18.60
C LYS A 326 22.22 -13.29 -17.70
N HIS A 327 23.21 -12.88 -16.88
CA HIS A 327 23.15 -11.64 -16.14
C HIS A 327 23.76 -10.54 -16.99
N ILE A 328 23.10 -9.39 -17.10
CA ILE A 328 23.50 -8.37 -18.08
C ILE A 328 24.52 -7.41 -17.49
N TYR A 329 24.48 -7.18 -16.17
CA TYR A 329 25.45 -6.33 -15.48
C TYR A 329 26.46 -7.18 -14.70
N GLN A 330 27.50 -7.65 -15.38
CA GLN A 330 28.58 -8.41 -14.73
C GLN A 330 29.60 -7.53 -14.01
N GLU A 331 29.68 -6.25 -14.31
CA GLU A 331 30.71 -5.36 -13.76
C GLU A 331 30.37 -4.82 -12.36
N ASP A 332 29.10 -4.61 -12.05
CA ASP A 332 28.64 -4.24 -10.71
C ASP A 332 27.88 -5.40 -10.10
N LYS A 333 28.42 -6.03 -9.13
CA LYS A 333 27.91 -7.06 -8.22
C LYS A 333 26.40 -7.04 -7.87
N ASP A 334 25.60 -6.28 -8.58
CA ASP A 334 24.19 -6.08 -8.38
C ASP A 334 23.38 -6.82 -9.45
N LEU A 335 23.18 -8.12 -9.21
CA LEU A 335 22.35 -9.00 -10.03
C LEU A 335 20.87 -8.61 -9.95
N SER A 336 20.51 -7.41 -10.42
CA SER A 336 19.12 -6.95 -10.44
C SER A 336 18.34 -7.41 -11.67
N ASN A 337 19.05 -7.90 -12.70
CA ASN A 337 18.47 -8.33 -13.97
C ASN A 337 18.98 -9.70 -14.40
N ALA A 338 18.09 -10.50 -14.98
CA ALA A 338 18.44 -11.75 -15.65
C ALA A 338 17.65 -11.90 -16.94
N LYS A 339 18.27 -12.50 -17.97
CA LYS A 339 17.61 -12.88 -19.21
C LYS A 339 17.60 -14.39 -19.32
N ILE A 340 16.44 -15.02 -19.17
CA ILE A 340 16.25 -16.44 -19.43
C ILE A 340 16.04 -16.60 -20.94
N THR A 341 16.72 -17.56 -21.56
CA THR A 341 16.60 -17.84 -22.98
C THR A 341 16.26 -19.31 -23.19
N LEU A 342 15.15 -19.56 -23.87
CA LEU A 342 14.85 -20.83 -24.51
C LEU A 342 15.31 -20.71 -25.97
N SER A 343 16.45 -21.31 -26.30
CA SER A 343 17.08 -21.15 -27.64
C SER A 343 16.13 -21.66 -28.74
N GLU A 344 16.34 -21.15 -29.94
CA GLU A 344 15.61 -21.61 -31.12
C GLU A 344 15.72 -23.12 -31.33
N ASN A 345 16.93 -23.71 -31.13
CA ASN A 345 17.12 -25.14 -31.25
C ASN A 345 16.33 -25.93 -30.21
N PHE A 346 16.27 -25.44 -28.97
CA PHE A 346 15.47 -26.08 -27.92
C PHE A 346 13.98 -26.03 -28.31
N VAL A 347 13.47 -24.86 -28.69
CA VAL A 347 12.04 -24.69 -29.02
C VAL A 347 11.68 -25.52 -30.26
N LYS A 348 12.54 -25.61 -31.27
CA LYS A 348 12.37 -26.49 -32.43
C LYS A 348 12.38 -27.98 -32.09
N SER A 349 13.09 -28.37 -31.04
CA SER A 349 13.18 -29.77 -30.61
C SER A 349 12.00 -30.26 -29.80
N LEU A 350 11.06 -29.36 -29.43
CA LEU A 350 9.88 -29.72 -28.64
C LEU A 350 8.95 -30.60 -29.48
N PRO A 351 8.58 -31.80 -29.01
CA PRO A 351 7.53 -32.61 -29.62
C PRO A 351 6.17 -31.89 -29.59
N ASP A 352 5.22 -32.39 -30.37
CA ASP A 352 3.84 -31.91 -30.32
C ASP A 352 3.28 -31.95 -28.89
N GLY A 353 2.67 -30.85 -28.49
CA GLY A 353 2.11 -30.72 -27.14
C GLY A 353 2.11 -29.31 -26.61
N GLU A 354 1.59 -29.15 -25.41
CA GLU A 354 1.59 -27.92 -24.65
C GLU A 354 2.69 -27.97 -23.58
N TYR A 355 3.50 -26.90 -23.50
CA TYR A 355 4.60 -26.73 -22.54
C TYR A 355 4.35 -25.52 -21.70
N ILE A 356 4.22 -25.75 -20.38
CA ILE A 356 3.95 -24.71 -19.39
C ILE A 356 5.27 -24.45 -18.65
N PHE A 357 5.89 -23.29 -18.92
CA PHE A 357 7.11 -22.84 -18.26
C PHE A 357 6.72 -21.83 -17.19
N THR A 358 6.92 -22.18 -15.93
CA THR A 358 6.71 -21.28 -14.79
C THR A 358 8.03 -20.60 -14.42
N ILE A 359 8.04 -19.28 -14.47
CA ILE A 359 9.17 -18.45 -14.09
C ILE A 359 8.84 -17.80 -12.75
N LYS A 360 9.66 -18.09 -11.72
CA LYS A 360 9.56 -17.46 -10.41
C LYS A 360 10.82 -16.69 -10.11
N ALA A 361 10.69 -15.44 -9.70
CA ALA A 361 11.79 -14.59 -9.27
C ALA A 361 11.55 -14.09 -7.85
N VAL A 362 12.60 -14.05 -7.05
CA VAL A 362 12.62 -13.51 -5.69
C VAL A 362 13.79 -12.55 -5.58
N ASP A 363 13.59 -11.39 -4.99
CA ASP A 363 14.64 -10.42 -4.73
C ASP A 363 15.19 -10.51 -3.29
N THR A 364 16.21 -9.72 -2.98
CA THR A 364 16.84 -9.70 -1.64
C THR A 364 15.91 -9.12 -0.55
N ASN A 365 14.82 -8.47 -0.93
CA ASN A 365 13.78 -8.00 -0.01
C ASN A 365 12.62 -9.01 0.15
N GLU A 366 12.85 -10.29 -0.26
CA GLU A 366 11.86 -11.37 -0.19
C GLU A 366 10.57 -11.07 -0.99
N LYS A 367 10.63 -10.15 -1.95
CA LYS A 367 9.52 -9.92 -2.86
C LYS A 367 9.59 -10.90 -4.01
N GLU A 368 8.46 -11.52 -4.31
CA GLU A 368 8.38 -12.55 -5.34
C GLU A 368 7.34 -12.21 -6.41
N ASN A 369 7.63 -12.66 -7.62
CA ASN A 369 6.67 -12.69 -8.73
C ASN A 369 6.80 -14.01 -9.46
N THR A 370 5.68 -14.45 -10.03
CA THR A 370 5.60 -15.67 -10.83
C THR A 370 4.83 -15.36 -12.11
N GLN A 371 5.39 -15.80 -13.24
CA GLN A 371 4.77 -15.67 -14.55
C GLN A 371 4.82 -17.02 -15.27
N VAL A 372 3.88 -17.23 -16.19
CA VAL A 372 3.77 -18.46 -16.96
C VAL A 372 3.92 -18.12 -18.44
N LEU A 373 4.85 -18.81 -19.11
CA LEU A 373 4.96 -18.85 -20.55
C LEU A 373 4.40 -20.18 -21.03
N THR A 374 3.41 -20.14 -21.91
CA THR A 374 2.87 -21.34 -22.58
C THR A 374 3.41 -21.39 -24.00
N ILE A 375 3.99 -22.53 -24.39
CA ILE A 375 4.36 -22.84 -25.78
C ILE A 375 3.53 -24.04 -26.23
N VAL A 376 2.83 -23.88 -27.35
CA VAL A 376 2.04 -24.94 -27.99
C VAL A 376 2.72 -25.31 -29.30
N VAL A 377 3.07 -26.59 -29.45
CA VAL A 377 3.64 -27.15 -30.67
C VAL A 377 2.65 -28.14 -31.28
N SER A 378 2.33 -28.01 -32.57
CA SER A 378 1.38 -28.87 -33.25
C SER A 378 1.68 -28.96 -34.75
N ASP A 379 1.47 -30.12 -35.34
CA ASP A 379 1.62 -30.35 -36.79
C ASP A 379 0.64 -29.53 -37.65
N ALA A 380 -0.46 -29.07 -37.06
CA ALA A 380 -1.45 -28.21 -37.72
C ALA A 380 -1.82 -27.04 -36.79
N ILE A 381 -1.35 -25.85 -37.10
CA ILE A 381 -1.89 -24.63 -36.45
C ILE A 381 -3.29 -24.42 -37.04
N VAL A 382 -4.33 -24.81 -36.29
CA VAL A 382 -5.69 -24.39 -36.60
C VAL A 382 -5.77 -22.92 -36.21
N VAL A 383 -5.66 -22.04 -37.21
CA VAL A 383 -5.99 -20.63 -37.04
C VAL A 383 -7.50 -20.59 -36.83
N THR A 384 -7.94 -20.59 -35.58
CA THR A 384 -9.30 -20.20 -35.23
C THR A 384 -9.41 -18.71 -35.57
N GLU A 385 -10.07 -18.42 -36.73
CA GLU A 385 -10.43 -17.05 -37.06
C GLU A 385 -11.07 -16.39 -35.85
N ALA A 386 -10.59 -15.20 -35.49
CA ALA A 386 -11.25 -14.37 -34.50
C ALA A 386 -12.74 -14.25 -34.90
N PRO A 387 -13.70 -14.36 -33.96
CA PRO A 387 -15.11 -14.29 -34.30
C PRO A 387 -15.36 -13.01 -35.06
N ALA A 388 -15.89 -13.15 -36.29
CA ALA A 388 -16.22 -12.05 -37.17
C ALA A 388 -17.08 -11.06 -36.39
N ARG A 389 -16.64 -9.83 -36.29
CA ARG A 389 -17.46 -8.74 -35.74
C ARG A 389 -18.75 -8.73 -36.54
N SER A 390 -19.86 -9.09 -35.93
CA SER A 390 -21.19 -8.95 -36.52
C SER A 390 -21.37 -7.47 -36.88
N GLY A 391 -21.42 -7.21 -38.19
CA GLY A 391 -21.62 -5.89 -38.76
C GLY A 391 -22.90 -5.28 -38.22
N ILE A 392 -22.80 -4.09 -37.66
CA ILE A 392 -23.93 -3.21 -37.41
C ILE A 392 -24.37 -2.75 -38.82
N SER A 393 -25.47 -3.32 -39.30
CA SER A 393 -26.17 -2.87 -40.50
C SER A 393 -26.68 -1.45 -40.25
N ALA A 394 -26.11 -0.50 -40.96
CA ALA A 394 -26.64 0.85 -41.02
C ALA A 394 -27.86 0.84 -41.94
N ASP A 395 -29.03 0.69 -41.36
CA ASP A 395 -30.29 0.92 -42.07
C ASP A 395 -30.49 2.44 -42.22
N ARG A 396 -30.09 2.97 -43.39
CA ARG A 396 -30.54 4.28 -43.88
C ARG A 396 -31.89 4.06 -44.54
N LYS A 397 -32.95 4.55 -43.96
CA LYS A 397 -34.20 4.87 -44.68
C LYS A 397 -34.52 6.36 -44.56
N SER A 398 -34.47 6.95 -45.74
CA SER A 398 -35.19 8.11 -46.32
C SER A 398 -35.88 9.06 -45.35
#